data_2a230c68d3f55bb129d9affe849d225b
#
_entry.id   2a230c68d3f55bb129d9affe849d225b
#
_cell.length_a   1.000
_cell.length_b   1.000
_cell.length_c   1.000
_cell.angle_alpha   90.00
_cell.angle_beta   90.00
_cell.angle_gamma   90.00
#
_symmetry.space_group_name_H-M   'P 1'
#
loop_
_entity.id
_entity.type
_entity.pdbx_description
1 polymer ?
#
loop_
_entity_poly.entity_id
_entity_poly.type
_entity_poly.pdbx_seq_one_letter_code
_entity_poly.pdbx_strand_id
1 'polypeptide(L)'
;MPSSPKLEQALKNFRRAIAAGRMPHAVLVAGHPRGAGAAFAERLLAQLFGEQDPPRLRRHVDIQWIEPESKARQIRVDEQIRPLIEFMGLTSYEGGWKAGVILFADRLNTSAQNALLKTLEEPPPRSLLLLVTDSPDALLATTRSRAQYVDVMEDEAAADLPWRPAVLELLRHPPARRACELIAWTDRLTAPLRSLEELATAEETTREQELSRAQGDGEAELTKAAKGVVEGRVAARVKEMREEILRAIQLWQRDVLARATNAEAVPENFPEEAEAIAAQAQGLSFADAAARVAVVDEVRELLEHNIREAAALPRMARAFSTPLPA
;
A
#
# COMPACT_ATOMS: atom_id res chain seq x y z
N MET A 1 -6.37 -3.52 15.98
CA MET A 1 -5.21 -3.00 15.21
C MET A 1 -4.41 -2.09 16.12
N PRO A 2 -3.08 -2.20 16.19
CA PRO A 2 -2.29 -1.26 16.96
C PRO A 2 -2.50 0.15 16.40
N SER A 3 -2.84 1.09 17.25
CA SER A 3 -3.03 2.49 16.84
C SER A 3 -1.67 3.18 16.89
N SER A 4 -1.21 3.64 15.72
CA SER A 4 0.00 4.44 15.61
C SER A 4 -0.19 5.80 16.30
N PRO A 5 0.82 6.31 17.02
CA PRO A 5 0.78 7.64 17.62
C PRO A 5 0.48 8.74 16.59
N LYS A 6 1.01 8.65 15.37
CA LYS A 6 0.75 9.58 14.27
C LYS A 6 -0.72 9.57 13.85
N LEU A 7 -1.30 8.37 13.68
CA LEU A 7 -2.71 8.19 13.32
C LEU A 7 -3.63 8.77 14.40
N GLU A 8 -3.39 8.48 15.68
CA GLU A 8 -4.19 9.03 16.79
C GLU A 8 -4.11 10.56 16.85
N GLN A 9 -2.91 11.12 16.68
CA GLN A 9 -2.74 12.57 16.68
C GLN A 9 -3.46 13.23 15.49
N ALA A 10 -3.38 12.63 14.32
CA ALA A 10 -4.10 13.09 13.13
C ALA A 10 -5.61 13.07 13.36
N LEU A 11 -6.17 11.96 13.83
CA LEU A 11 -7.60 11.84 14.15
C LEU A 11 -8.05 12.85 15.20
N LYS A 12 -7.23 13.11 16.22
CA LYS A 12 -7.51 14.14 17.24
C LYS A 12 -7.63 15.53 16.63
N ASN A 13 -6.76 15.87 15.67
CA ASN A 13 -6.80 17.15 14.97
C ASN A 13 -8.09 17.28 14.12
N PHE A 14 -8.44 16.23 13.38
CA PHE A 14 -9.68 16.23 12.57
C PHE A 14 -10.94 16.25 13.43
N ARG A 15 -10.96 15.58 14.57
CA ARG A 15 -12.07 15.66 15.53
C ARG A 15 -12.31 17.10 15.98
N ARG A 16 -11.24 17.87 16.23
CA ARG A 16 -11.34 19.30 16.56
C ARG A 16 -11.85 20.12 15.37
N ALA A 17 -11.41 19.80 14.14
CA ALA A 17 -11.87 20.47 12.93
C ALA A 17 -13.38 20.23 12.68
N ILE A 18 -13.85 18.99 12.86
CA ILE A 18 -15.27 18.63 12.77
C ILE A 18 -16.08 19.43 13.81
N ALA A 19 -15.67 19.43 15.07
CA ALA A 19 -16.36 20.17 16.14
C ALA A 19 -16.39 21.68 15.91
N ALA A 20 -15.38 22.23 15.24
CA ALA A 20 -15.29 23.64 14.90
C ALA A 20 -16.00 24.01 13.57
N GLY A 21 -16.60 23.05 12.87
CA GLY A 21 -17.22 23.25 11.55
C GLY A 21 -16.22 23.65 10.45
N ARG A 22 -14.95 23.32 10.59
CA ARG A 22 -13.84 23.70 9.67
C ARG A 22 -13.19 22.45 9.05
N MET A 23 -14.02 21.48 8.68
CA MET A 23 -13.55 20.28 7.98
C MET A 23 -13.05 20.64 6.58
N PRO A 24 -11.83 20.24 6.18
CA PRO A 24 -11.36 20.42 4.82
C PRO A 24 -12.21 19.59 3.85
N HIS A 25 -12.35 20.07 2.62
CA HIS A 25 -13.07 19.38 1.55
C HIS A 25 -12.26 18.26 0.91
N ALA A 26 -10.94 18.30 1.00
CA ALA A 26 -10.03 17.29 0.46
C ALA A 26 -8.86 17.04 1.41
N VAL A 27 -8.50 15.78 1.59
CA VAL A 27 -7.38 15.34 2.43
C VAL A 27 -6.53 14.34 1.66
N LEU A 28 -5.24 14.61 1.55
CA LEU A 28 -4.24 13.68 1.05
C LEU A 28 -3.61 12.96 2.24
N VAL A 29 -3.93 11.68 2.36
CA VAL A 29 -3.47 10.81 3.45
C VAL A 29 -2.24 10.03 2.97
N ALA A 30 -1.06 10.41 3.46
CA ALA A 30 0.15 9.62 3.28
C ALA A 30 0.15 8.47 4.30
N GLY A 31 -0.06 7.26 3.82
CA GLY A 31 -0.13 6.03 4.61
C GLY A 31 -0.55 4.86 3.74
N HIS A 32 -0.16 3.66 4.16
CA HIS A 32 -0.45 2.47 3.37
C HIS A 32 -1.97 2.29 3.17
N PRO A 33 -2.45 2.14 1.92
CA PRO A 33 -3.89 2.10 1.60
C PRO A 33 -4.66 0.89 2.17
N ARG A 34 -3.95 -0.16 2.62
CA ARG A 34 -4.53 -1.31 3.35
C ARG A 34 -4.07 -1.38 4.82
N GLY A 35 -3.41 -0.33 5.30
CA GLY A 35 -2.90 -0.20 6.66
C GLY A 35 -3.36 1.08 7.32
N ALA A 36 -2.39 1.86 7.83
CA ALA A 36 -2.65 3.09 8.57
C ALA A 36 -3.47 4.13 7.78
N GLY A 37 -3.25 4.23 6.45
CA GLY A 37 -4.00 5.15 5.59
C GLY A 37 -5.48 4.80 5.50
N ALA A 38 -5.82 3.51 5.25
CA ALA A 38 -7.22 3.06 5.25
C ALA A 38 -7.85 3.17 6.63
N ALA A 39 -7.14 2.78 7.69
CA ALA A 39 -7.62 2.89 9.07
C ALA A 39 -7.92 4.35 9.47
N PHE A 40 -7.08 5.29 9.02
CA PHE A 40 -7.34 6.72 9.20
C PHE A 40 -8.63 7.15 8.49
N ALA A 41 -8.79 6.79 7.21
CA ALA A 41 -9.99 7.13 6.43
C ALA A 41 -11.26 6.56 7.07
N GLU A 42 -11.27 5.29 7.44
CA GLU A 42 -12.41 4.64 8.11
C GLU A 42 -12.77 5.30 9.44
N ARG A 43 -11.77 5.54 10.29
CA ARG A 43 -12.01 6.16 11.61
C ARG A 43 -12.43 7.63 11.51
N LEU A 44 -11.93 8.37 10.52
CA LEU A 44 -12.36 9.73 10.25
C LEU A 44 -13.82 9.76 9.78
N LEU A 45 -14.18 8.90 8.83
CA LEU A 45 -15.54 8.77 8.32
C LEU A 45 -16.50 8.26 9.40
N ALA A 46 -16.07 7.31 10.24
CA ALA A 46 -16.85 6.85 11.39
C ALA A 46 -17.24 8.01 12.33
N GLN A 47 -16.32 8.94 12.56
CA GLN A 47 -16.61 10.15 13.35
C GLN A 47 -17.53 11.14 12.61
N LEU A 48 -17.40 11.26 11.30
CA LEU A 48 -18.16 12.22 10.50
C LEU A 48 -19.60 11.77 10.26
N PHE A 49 -19.79 10.45 10.05
CA PHE A 49 -21.10 9.84 9.72
C PHE A 49 -21.79 9.21 10.95
N GLY A 50 -21.09 9.06 12.08
CA GLY A 50 -21.64 8.44 13.29
C GLY A 50 -21.78 6.91 13.22
N GLU A 51 -21.23 6.27 12.16
CA GLU A 51 -21.26 4.81 11.97
C GLU A 51 -19.94 4.19 12.44
N GLN A 52 -19.99 3.26 13.38
CA GLN A 52 -18.81 2.64 13.98
C GLN A 52 -18.48 1.26 13.40
N ASP A 53 -19.37 0.66 12.66
CA ASP A 53 -19.18 -0.64 12.01
C ASP A 53 -18.49 -0.46 10.64
N PRO A 54 -17.20 -0.90 10.47
CA PRO A 54 -16.46 -0.70 9.22
C PRO A 54 -17.15 -1.29 7.97
N PRO A 55 -17.73 -2.50 7.98
CA PRO A 55 -18.49 -3.02 6.86
C PRO A 55 -19.68 -2.15 6.47
N ARG A 56 -20.43 -1.62 7.44
CA ARG A 56 -21.56 -0.71 7.17
C ARG A 56 -21.07 0.63 6.63
N LEU A 57 -19.99 1.16 7.18
CA LEU A 57 -19.38 2.40 6.72
C LEU A 57 -18.92 2.29 5.26
N ARG A 58 -18.36 1.15 4.87
CA ARG A 58 -17.94 0.91 3.48
C ARG A 58 -19.10 0.82 2.48
N ARG A 59 -20.30 0.58 2.95
CA ARG A 59 -21.53 0.49 2.12
C ARG A 59 -22.51 1.63 2.38
N HIS A 60 -22.08 2.65 3.12
CA HIS A 60 -22.92 3.81 3.41
C HIS A 60 -23.34 4.53 2.12
N VAL A 61 -24.62 4.86 1.98
CA VAL A 61 -25.18 5.45 0.76
C VAL A 61 -24.58 6.80 0.36
N ASP A 62 -23.99 7.52 1.32
CA ASP A 62 -23.32 8.80 1.11
C ASP A 62 -21.80 8.69 1.12
N ILE A 63 -21.24 7.47 1.03
CA ILE A 63 -19.79 7.22 0.94
C ILE A 63 -19.52 6.34 -0.27
N GLN A 64 -18.64 6.79 -1.16
CA GLN A 64 -18.17 5.99 -2.28
C GLN A 64 -16.68 5.70 -2.13
N TRP A 65 -16.33 4.40 -2.18
CA TRP A 65 -14.98 3.90 -2.12
C TRP A 65 -14.51 3.49 -3.50
N ILE A 66 -13.33 3.98 -3.88
CA ILE A 66 -12.66 3.66 -5.14
C ILE A 66 -11.33 3.00 -4.82
N GLU A 67 -11.07 1.88 -5.47
CA GLU A 67 -9.81 1.16 -5.42
C GLU A 67 -9.54 0.48 -6.77
N PRO A 68 -8.29 0.10 -7.08
CA PRO A 68 -7.98 -0.62 -8.32
C PRO A 68 -8.72 -1.97 -8.39
N GLU A 69 -9.58 -2.14 -9.37
CA GLU A 69 -10.35 -3.39 -9.60
C GLU A 69 -9.77 -4.23 -10.74
N SER A 70 -8.81 -3.70 -11.48
CA SER A 70 -8.24 -4.36 -12.64
C SER A 70 -6.87 -4.98 -12.35
N LYS A 71 -6.50 -6.01 -13.11
CA LYS A 71 -5.15 -6.59 -13.08
C LYS A 71 -4.05 -5.56 -13.39
N ALA A 72 -4.38 -4.49 -14.10
CA ALA A 72 -3.48 -3.39 -14.40
C ALA A 72 -3.25 -2.45 -13.20
N ARG A 73 -3.99 -2.59 -12.11
CA ARG A 73 -3.93 -1.72 -10.91
C ARG A 73 -4.11 -0.23 -11.21
N GLN A 74 -4.79 0.12 -12.28
CA GLN A 74 -5.11 1.51 -12.61
C GLN A 74 -6.54 1.84 -12.23
N ILE A 75 -6.74 3.03 -11.69
CA ILE A 75 -8.04 3.61 -11.44
C ILE A 75 -8.48 4.30 -12.73
N ARG A 76 -9.61 3.85 -13.27
CA ARG A 76 -10.10 4.29 -14.58
C ARG A 76 -10.95 5.55 -14.49
N VAL A 77 -10.71 6.50 -15.39
CA VAL A 77 -11.40 7.80 -15.40
C VAL A 77 -12.91 7.61 -15.60
N ASP A 78 -13.28 6.92 -16.68
CA ASP A 78 -14.70 6.84 -17.10
C ASP A 78 -15.52 5.88 -16.24
N GLU A 79 -14.90 4.81 -15.74
CA GLU A 79 -15.60 3.77 -14.99
C GLU A 79 -15.67 4.07 -13.48
N GLN A 80 -14.70 4.81 -12.92
CA GLN A 80 -14.59 5.01 -11.49
C GLN A 80 -14.58 6.50 -11.08
N ILE A 81 -13.80 7.34 -11.76
CA ILE A 81 -13.63 8.74 -11.33
C ILE A 81 -14.78 9.63 -11.74
N ARG A 82 -15.29 9.52 -12.98
CA ARG A 82 -16.47 10.30 -13.39
C ARG A 82 -17.72 9.97 -12.57
N PRO A 83 -18.05 8.67 -12.33
CA PRO A 83 -19.13 8.33 -11.42
C PRO A 83 -18.93 8.87 -10.00
N LEU A 84 -17.68 8.88 -9.48
CA LEU A 84 -17.38 9.48 -8.19
C LEU A 84 -17.65 10.99 -8.17
N ILE A 85 -17.22 11.72 -9.21
CA ILE A 85 -17.48 13.17 -9.34
C ILE A 85 -18.97 13.46 -9.38
N GLU A 86 -19.72 12.70 -10.17
CA GLU A 86 -21.19 12.82 -10.24
C GLU A 86 -21.84 12.53 -8.88
N PHE A 87 -21.42 11.44 -8.22
CA PHE A 87 -21.86 11.09 -6.88
C PHE A 87 -21.60 12.21 -5.87
N MET A 88 -20.39 12.80 -5.88
CA MET A 88 -20.03 13.90 -4.99
C MET A 88 -20.85 15.16 -5.25
N GLY A 89 -21.29 15.38 -6.49
CA GLY A 89 -22.16 16.51 -6.87
C GLY A 89 -23.63 16.39 -6.43
N LEU A 90 -24.07 15.20 -6.03
CA LEU A 90 -25.44 14.99 -5.56
C LEU A 90 -25.58 15.41 -4.09
N THR A 91 -26.80 15.78 -3.70
CA THR A 91 -27.15 16.03 -2.30
C THR A 91 -27.01 14.75 -1.48
N SER A 92 -26.55 14.85 -0.22
CA SER A 92 -26.50 13.71 0.70
C SER A 92 -27.91 13.13 0.90
N TYR A 93 -28.01 11.80 0.87
CA TYR A 93 -29.27 11.09 1.07
C TYR A 93 -29.78 11.24 2.51
N GLU A 94 -28.87 11.20 3.49
CA GLU A 94 -29.20 11.35 4.91
C GLU A 94 -29.12 12.81 5.42
N GLY A 95 -28.93 13.78 4.52
CA GLY A 95 -28.90 15.21 4.85
C GLY A 95 -27.64 15.70 5.56
N GLY A 96 -26.59 14.88 5.60
CA GLY A 96 -25.30 15.14 6.25
C GLY A 96 -24.17 15.46 5.27
N TRP A 97 -23.09 14.73 5.41
CA TRP A 97 -21.92 14.78 4.56
C TRP A 97 -22.00 13.80 3.40
N LYS A 98 -21.21 14.07 2.36
CA LYS A 98 -20.95 13.15 1.27
C LYS A 98 -19.44 12.93 1.15
N ALA A 99 -19.00 11.69 1.03
CA ALA A 99 -17.59 11.38 1.01
C ALA A 99 -17.20 10.49 -0.17
N GLY A 100 -16.09 10.84 -0.81
CA GLY A 100 -15.37 9.99 -1.75
C GLY A 100 -14.04 9.55 -1.15
N VAL A 101 -13.73 8.27 -1.22
CA VAL A 101 -12.44 7.73 -0.78
C VAL A 101 -11.77 7.06 -1.95
N ILE A 102 -10.57 7.50 -2.28
CA ILE A 102 -9.74 6.89 -3.31
C ILE A 102 -8.55 6.23 -2.60
N LEU A 103 -8.59 4.91 -2.48
CA LEU A 103 -7.45 4.12 -2.02
C LEU A 103 -6.49 3.90 -3.19
N PHE A 104 -5.19 3.88 -2.91
CA PHE A 104 -4.14 3.82 -3.95
C PHE A 104 -4.21 5.01 -4.92
N ALA A 105 -4.29 6.21 -4.40
CA ALA A 105 -4.41 7.42 -5.22
C ALA A 105 -3.23 7.64 -6.19
N ASP A 106 -2.04 7.05 -5.92
CA ASP A 106 -0.90 6.98 -6.84
C ASP A 106 -1.22 6.22 -8.14
N ARG A 107 -2.28 5.41 -8.17
CA ARG A 107 -2.75 4.67 -9.36
C ARG A 107 -3.68 5.48 -10.26
N LEU A 108 -3.97 6.72 -9.89
CA LEU A 108 -4.64 7.68 -10.76
C LEU A 108 -3.68 8.14 -11.86
N ASN A 109 -4.03 7.89 -13.11
CA ASN A 109 -3.26 8.47 -14.21
C ASN A 109 -3.51 9.99 -14.30
N THR A 110 -2.72 10.68 -15.11
CA THR A 110 -2.82 12.15 -15.30
C THR A 110 -4.22 12.60 -15.68
N SER A 111 -4.93 11.86 -16.53
CA SER A 111 -6.30 12.19 -16.94
C SER A 111 -7.29 12.08 -15.79
N ALA A 112 -7.14 11.05 -14.93
CA ALA A 112 -7.98 10.86 -13.74
C ALA A 112 -7.75 11.97 -12.72
N GLN A 113 -6.51 12.34 -12.47
CA GLN A 113 -6.17 13.45 -11.58
C GLN A 113 -6.70 14.78 -12.10
N ASN A 114 -6.55 15.06 -13.41
CA ASN A 114 -7.09 16.27 -14.02
C ASN A 114 -8.63 16.34 -13.96
N ALA A 115 -9.34 15.20 -14.09
CA ALA A 115 -10.78 15.17 -13.93
C ALA A 115 -11.23 15.58 -12.52
N LEU A 116 -10.46 15.27 -11.49
CA LEU A 116 -10.76 15.65 -10.10
C LEU A 116 -10.49 17.14 -9.80
N LEU A 117 -9.67 17.84 -10.59
CA LEU A 117 -9.24 19.21 -10.27
C LEU A 117 -10.41 20.16 -10.07
N LYS A 118 -11.45 20.09 -10.91
CA LYS A 118 -12.62 20.95 -10.75
C LYS A 118 -13.34 20.72 -9.42
N THR A 119 -13.48 19.46 -8.99
CA THR A 119 -14.08 19.12 -7.69
C THR A 119 -13.21 19.56 -6.51
N LEU A 120 -11.88 19.54 -6.70
CA LEU A 120 -10.94 20.03 -5.69
C LEU A 120 -10.92 21.56 -5.59
N GLU A 121 -11.18 22.29 -6.69
CA GLU A 121 -11.23 23.77 -6.74
C GLU A 121 -12.57 24.31 -6.26
N GLU A 122 -13.65 23.68 -6.67
CA GLU A 122 -15.03 24.08 -6.37
C GLU A 122 -15.78 22.92 -5.70
N PRO A 123 -15.46 22.58 -4.45
CA PRO A 123 -16.04 21.43 -3.78
C PRO A 123 -17.51 21.62 -3.50
N PRO A 124 -18.35 20.60 -3.70
CA PRO A 124 -19.73 20.64 -3.28
C PRO A 124 -19.86 20.87 -1.76
N PRO A 125 -20.92 21.55 -1.29
CA PRO A 125 -21.13 21.78 0.13
C PRO A 125 -21.18 20.47 0.93
N ARG A 126 -20.54 20.45 2.10
CA ARG A 126 -20.46 19.25 2.97
C ARG A 126 -19.96 18.01 2.24
N SER A 127 -18.99 18.18 1.36
CA SER A 127 -18.30 17.08 0.70
C SER A 127 -16.89 16.89 1.25
N LEU A 128 -16.40 15.65 1.26
CA LEU A 128 -15.06 15.27 1.67
C LEU A 128 -14.47 14.29 0.66
N LEU A 129 -13.32 14.62 0.08
CA LEU A 129 -12.54 13.72 -0.76
C LEU A 129 -11.28 13.27 -0.01
N LEU A 130 -11.13 11.97 0.20
CA LEU A 130 -9.94 11.36 0.80
C LEU A 130 -9.10 10.70 -0.30
N LEU A 131 -7.86 11.13 -0.46
CA LEU A 131 -6.87 10.53 -1.35
C LEU A 131 -5.84 9.79 -0.48
N VAL A 132 -5.85 8.47 -0.50
CA VAL A 132 -4.99 7.64 0.34
C VAL A 132 -3.92 6.98 -0.50
N THR A 133 -2.65 7.16 -0.13
CA THR A 133 -1.50 6.59 -0.85
C THR A 133 -0.28 6.50 0.04
N ASP A 134 0.59 5.54 -0.20
CA ASP A 134 1.95 5.46 0.37
C ASP A 134 2.99 6.24 -0.45
N SER A 135 2.62 6.70 -1.64
CA SER A 135 3.48 7.41 -2.58
C SER A 135 2.88 8.78 -2.97
N PRO A 136 2.79 9.74 -2.03
CA PRO A 136 2.13 11.04 -2.28
C PRO A 136 2.81 11.85 -3.39
N ASP A 137 4.11 11.65 -3.63
CA ASP A 137 4.85 12.32 -4.69
C ASP A 137 4.51 11.85 -6.11
N ALA A 138 3.85 10.70 -6.26
CA ALA A 138 3.32 10.24 -7.54
C ALA A 138 2.09 11.04 -8.01
N LEU A 139 1.46 11.80 -7.10
CA LEU A 139 0.36 12.69 -7.45
C LEU A 139 0.87 14.01 -8.05
N LEU A 140 0.09 14.56 -8.98
CA LEU A 140 0.39 15.87 -9.57
C LEU A 140 0.47 16.97 -8.49
N ALA A 141 1.39 17.88 -8.65
CA ALA A 141 1.54 19.03 -7.75
C ALA A 141 0.24 19.85 -7.63
N THR A 142 -0.53 19.93 -8.72
CA THR A 142 -1.86 20.57 -8.76
C THR A 142 -2.90 19.88 -7.89
N THR A 143 -2.87 18.57 -7.78
CA THR A 143 -3.73 17.77 -6.89
C THR A 143 -3.28 17.94 -5.44
N ARG A 144 -1.98 17.80 -5.19
CA ARG A 144 -1.40 17.93 -3.84
C ARG A 144 -1.62 19.31 -3.20
N SER A 145 -1.51 20.37 -3.99
CA SER A 145 -1.67 21.75 -3.49
C SER A 145 -3.11 22.09 -3.05
N ARG A 146 -4.10 21.28 -3.44
CA ARG A 146 -5.53 21.50 -3.14
C ARG A 146 -6.09 20.57 -2.06
N ALA A 147 -5.28 19.65 -1.55
CA ALA A 147 -5.66 18.73 -0.49
C ALA A 147 -4.83 19.01 0.77
N GLN A 148 -5.47 18.93 1.94
CA GLN A 148 -4.75 18.99 3.21
C GLN A 148 -3.91 17.73 3.39
N TYR A 149 -2.59 17.88 3.47
CA TYR A 149 -1.68 16.77 3.67
C TYR A 149 -1.72 16.26 5.12
N VAL A 150 -1.79 14.96 5.28
CA VAL A 150 -1.75 14.25 6.56
C VAL A 150 -0.82 13.06 6.45
N ASP A 151 0.21 13.01 7.27
CA ASP A 151 1.13 11.89 7.36
C ASP A 151 0.70 10.94 8.51
N VAL A 152 0.30 9.74 8.13
CA VAL A 152 0.02 8.61 9.03
C VAL A 152 0.87 7.40 8.66
N MET A 153 1.96 7.61 7.90
CA MET A 153 2.90 6.54 7.58
C MET A 153 3.49 5.98 8.89
N GLU A 154 3.34 4.70 9.05
CA GLU A 154 4.03 3.93 10.08
C GLU A 154 5.39 3.51 9.54
N ASP A 155 6.33 3.27 10.44
CA ASP A 155 7.55 2.58 10.06
C ASP A 155 7.15 1.19 9.56
N GLU A 156 7.39 0.91 8.28
CA GLU A 156 7.05 -0.37 7.65
C GLU A 156 7.72 -1.55 8.38
N ALA A 157 8.76 -1.26 9.13
CA ALA A 157 9.43 -2.18 10.03
C ALA A 157 8.49 -2.83 11.07
N ALA A 158 7.42 -2.15 11.48
CA ALA A 158 6.50 -2.60 12.53
C ALA A 158 5.25 -3.33 12.02
N ALA A 159 5.05 -3.47 10.70
CA ALA A 159 3.87 -4.13 10.16
C ALA A 159 3.90 -5.65 10.36
N ASP A 160 2.87 -6.21 11.00
CA ASP A 160 2.67 -7.67 11.14
C ASP A 160 2.11 -8.25 9.82
N LEU A 161 3.02 -8.44 8.87
CA LEU A 161 2.69 -8.98 7.55
C LEU A 161 3.04 -10.47 7.49
N PRO A 162 2.13 -11.35 7.02
CA PRO A 162 2.32 -12.82 7.05
C PRO A 162 3.61 -13.29 6.37
N TRP A 163 4.05 -12.62 5.33
CA TRP A 163 5.28 -12.95 4.58
C TRP A 163 6.56 -12.43 5.26
N ARG A 164 6.47 -11.43 6.15
CA ARG A 164 7.61 -10.70 6.70
C ARG A 164 8.63 -11.58 7.45
N PRO A 165 8.22 -12.47 8.37
CA PRO A 165 9.19 -13.31 9.08
C PRO A 165 10.05 -14.17 8.15
N ALA A 166 9.43 -14.76 7.11
CA ALA A 166 10.14 -15.60 6.16
C ALA A 166 11.15 -14.80 5.31
N VAL A 167 10.77 -13.60 4.89
CA VAL A 167 11.64 -12.72 4.10
C VAL A 167 12.79 -12.18 4.95
N LEU A 168 12.53 -11.73 6.18
CA LEU A 168 13.59 -11.25 7.08
C LEU A 168 14.59 -12.36 7.40
N GLU A 169 14.12 -13.57 7.69
CA GLU A 169 14.98 -14.74 7.92
C GLU A 169 15.88 -15.04 6.70
N LEU A 170 15.34 -14.89 5.50
CA LEU A 170 16.10 -15.05 4.27
C LEU A 170 17.15 -13.95 4.10
N LEU A 171 16.81 -12.71 4.45
CA LEU A 171 17.72 -11.57 4.35
C LEU A 171 18.84 -11.60 5.38
N ARG A 172 18.60 -12.14 6.58
CA ARG A 172 19.65 -12.38 7.59
C ARG A 172 20.75 -13.31 7.07
N HIS A 173 20.39 -14.24 6.18
CA HIS A 173 21.29 -15.28 5.69
C HIS A 173 21.47 -15.20 4.17
N PRO A 174 22.26 -14.22 3.66
CA PRO A 174 22.55 -14.12 2.23
C PRO A 174 23.30 -15.38 1.75
N PRO A 175 23.09 -15.79 0.48
CA PRO A 175 23.69 -17.01 -0.03
C PRO A 175 25.21 -16.86 -0.20
N ALA A 176 25.98 -17.93 0.00
CA ALA A 176 27.34 -17.96 -0.48
C ALA A 176 27.38 -18.07 -2.01
N ARG A 177 28.49 -17.66 -2.63
CA ARG A 177 28.64 -17.62 -4.10
C ARG A 177 28.83 -19.02 -4.71
N ARG A 178 27.98 -19.99 -4.29
CA ARG A 178 27.93 -21.37 -4.83
C ARG A 178 26.60 -21.58 -5.54
N ALA A 179 26.60 -22.27 -6.67
CA ALA A 179 25.40 -22.47 -7.48
C ALA A 179 24.24 -23.10 -6.68
N CYS A 180 24.52 -24.11 -5.86
CA CYS A 180 23.52 -24.77 -5.02
C CYS A 180 22.89 -23.82 -3.99
N GLU A 181 23.68 -22.93 -3.39
CA GLU A 181 23.18 -21.97 -2.40
C GLU A 181 22.39 -20.84 -3.04
N LEU A 182 22.81 -20.35 -4.21
CA LEU A 182 22.06 -19.37 -4.99
C LEU A 182 20.70 -19.91 -5.40
N ILE A 183 20.63 -21.16 -5.85
CA ILE A 183 19.38 -21.84 -6.20
C ILE A 183 18.50 -22.00 -4.95
N ALA A 184 19.04 -22.55 -3.87
CA ALA A 184 18.29 -22.76 -2.62
C ALA A 184 17.75 -21.44 -2.03
N TRP A 185 18.54 -20.37 -2.08
CA TRP A 185 18.10 -19.05 -1.64
C TRP A 185 16.96 -18.49 -2.53
N THR A 186 17.09 -18.64 -3.85
CA THR A 186 16.05 -18.25 -4.80
C THR A 186 14.75 -19.02 -4.58
N ASP A 187 14.83 -20.33 -4.36
CA ASP A 187 13.67 -21.17 -4.07
C ASP A 187 12.99 -20.76 -2.75
N ARG A 188 13.76 -20.43 -1.73
CA ARG A 188 13.24 -19.92 -0.45
C ARG A 188 12.54 -18.57 -0.61
N LEU A 189 13.04 -17.67 -1.46
CA LEU A 189 12.36 -16.41 -1.76
C LEU A 189 11.10 -16.61 -2.61
N THR A 190 11.12 -17.60 -3.49
CA THR A 190 9.96 -17.93 -4.34
C THR A 190 8.80 -18.52 -3.53
N ALA A 191 9.05 -19.20 -2.41
CA ALA A 191 8.02 -19.82 -1.59
C ALA A 191 6.98 -18.81 -1.04
N PRO A 192 7.36 -17.72 -0.34
CA PRO A 192 6.40 -16.71 0.09
C PRO A 192 5.68 -16.03 -1.08
N LEU A 193 6.34 -15.83 -2.23
CA LEU A 193 5.70 -15.25 -3.42
C LEU A 193 4.62 -16.17 -4.02
N ARG A 194 4.80 -17.49 -3.99
CA ARG A 194 3.79 -18.45 -4.44
C ARG A 194 2.57 -18.50 -3.53
N SER A 195 2.74 -18.31 -2.23
CA SER A 195 1.63 -18.29 -1.27
C SER A 195 0.79 -17.02 -1.33
N LEU A 196 1.24 -15.97 -2.05
CA LEU A 196 0.52 -14.69 -2.11
C LEU A 196 -0.89 -14.82 -2.71
N GLU A 197 -1.10 -15.71 -3.68
CA GLU A 197 -2.41 -15.90 -4.29
C GLU A 197 -3.40 -16.53 -3.30
N GLU A 198 -2.96 -17.49 -2.50
CA GLU A 198 -3.76 -18.10 -1.44
C GLU A 198 -4.10 -17.06 -0.35
N LEU A 199 -3.11 -16.29 0.09
CA LEU A 199 -3.30 -15.22 1.07
C LEU A 199 -4.25 -14.14 0.55
N ALA A 200 -4.05 -13.66 -0.67
CA ALA A 200 -4.90 -12.65 -1.29
C ALA A 200 -6.35 -13.16 -1.46
N THR A 201 -6.51 -14.42 -1.85
CA THR A 201 -7.83 -15.06 -2.00
C THR A 201 -8.53 -15.12 -0.64
N ALA A 202 -7.83 -15.52 0.42
CA ALA A 202 -8.39 -15.60 1.76
C ALA A 202 -8.80 -14.21 2.28
N GLU A 203 -7.96 -13.18 2.10
CA GLU A 203 -8.24 -11.79 2.49
C GLU A 203 -9.47 -11.24 1.76
N GLU A 204 -9.52 -11.35 0.44
CA GLU A 204 -10.62 -10.78 -0.36
C GLU A 204 -11.93 -11.55 -0.18
N THR A 205 -11.87 -12.86 0.05
CA THR A 205 -13.05 -13.68 0.36
C THR A 205 -13.62 -13.29 1.72
N THR A 206 -12.78 -13.16 2.74
CA THR A 206 -13.20 -12.72 4.09
C THR A 206 -13.85 -11.34 4.04
N ARG A 207 -13.21 -10.40 3.33
CA ARG A 207 -13.71 -9.05 3.12
C ARG A 207 -15.09 -9.05 2.45
N GLU A 208 -15.28 -9.84 1.39
CA GLU A 208 -16.56 -9.91 0.69
C GLU A 208 -17.66 -10.54 1.56
N GLN A 209 -17.32 -11.54 2.37
CA GLN A 209 -18.23 -12.14 3.34
C GLN A 209 -18.67 -11.13 4.42
N GLU A 210 -17.73 -10.36 4.96
CA GLU A 210 -18.04 -9.30 5.92
C GLU A 210 -18.97 -8.24 5.32
N LEU A 211 -18.68 -7.84 4.10
CA LEU A 211 -19.51 -6.89 3.36
C LEU A 211 -20.92 -7.45 3.09
N SER A 212 -21.06 -8.72 2.72
CA SER A 212 -22.36 -9.37 2.47
C SER A 212 -23.18 -9.52 3.74
N ARG A 213 -22.54 -9.90 4.86
CA ARG A 213 -23.22 -9.97 6.17
C ARG A 213 -23.79 -8.62 6.61
N ALA A 214 -23.07 -7.52 6.34
CA ALA A 214 -23.54 -6.16 6.68
C ALA A 214 -24.77 -5.72 5.87
N GLN A 215 -25.07 -6.37 4.73
CA GLN A 215 -26.29 -6.13 3.93
C GLN A 215 -27.51 -6.93 4.40
N GLY A 216 -27.33 -7.90 5.31
CA GLY A 216 -28.41 -8.82 5.69
C GLY A 216 -28.68 -9.92 4.64
N ASP A 217 -27.92 -9.96 3.57
CA ASP A 217 -27.89 -11.11 2.65
C ASP A 217 -27.22 -12.25 3.39
N GLY A 218 -28.00 -13.27 3.78
CA GLY A 218 -27.44 -14.53 4.27
C GLY A 218 -26.44 -15.08 3.26
N GLU A 219 -25.76 -16.20 3.56
CA GLU A 219 -24.76 -16.87 2.71
C GLU A 219 -25.24 -17.06 1.25
N ALA A 220 -25.37 -15.96 0.51
CA ALA A 220 -25.74 -15.97 -0.89
C ALA A 220 -24.48 -16.30 -1.71
N GLU A 221 -24.59 -17.31 -2.53
CA GLU A 221 -23.56 -17.67 -3.50
C GLU A 221 -23.25 -16.44 -4.37
N LEU A 222 -21.99 -16.00 -4.40
CA LEU A 222 -21.56 -14.83 -5.16
C LEU A 222 -22.02 -14.93 -6.61
N THR A 223 -22.68 -13.92 -7.12
CA THR A 223 -23.07 -13.84 -8.53
C THR A 223 -21.84 -13.93 -9.43
N LYS A 224 -22.00 -14.35 -10.69
CA LYS A 224 -20.89 -14.46 -11.65
C LYS A 224 -20.14 -13.10 -11.82
N ALA A 225 -20.86 -11.99 -11.76
CA ALA A 225 -20.28 -10.65 -11.81
C ALA A 225 -19.44 -10.35 -10.56
N ALA A 226 -19.94 -10.67 -9.36
CA ALA A 226 -19.21 -10.51 -8.10
C ALA A 226 -17.94 -11.37 -8.05
N LYS A 227 -18.00 -12.62 -8.55
CA LYS A 227 -16.80 -13.47 -8.65
C LYS A 227 -15.72 -12.84 -9.53
N GLY A 228 -16.07 -12.25 -10.67
CA GLY A 228 -15.11 -11.57 -11.54
C GLY A 228 -14.45 -10.34 -10.89
N VAL A 229 -15.20 -9.59 -10.08
CA VAL A 229 -14.66 -8.46 -9.30
C VAL A 229 -13.68 -8.97 -8.23
N VAL A 230 -14.04 -10.03 -7.50
CA VAL A 230 -13.17 -10.65 -6.49
C VAL A 230 -11.88 -11.17 -7.13
N GLU A 231 -11.95 -11.87 -8.27
CA GLU A 231 -10.76 -12.32 -8.99
C GLU A 231 -9.85 -11.17 -9.42
N GLY A 232 -10.44 -10.05 -9.87
CA GLY A 232 -9.70 -8.83 -10.19
C GLY A 232 -8.99 -8.24 -8.97
N ARG A 233 -9.66 -8.19 -7.82
CA ARG A 233 -9.10 -7.73 -6.54
C ARG A 233 -7.99 -8.65 -6.03
N VAL A 234 -8.18 -9.97 -6.11
CA VAL A 234 -7.14 -10.96 -5.76
C VAL A 234 -5.88 -10.72 -6.59
N ALA A 235 -6.02 -10.59 -7.91
CA ALA A 235 -4.88 -10.34 -8.77
C ALA A 235 -4.18 -9.01 -8.47
N ALA A 236 -4.93 -7.96 -8.12
CA ALA A 236 -4.38 -6.69 -7.67
C ALA A 236 -3.64 -6.85 -6.34
N ARG A 237 -4.22 -7.57 -5.38
CA ARG A 237 -3.64 -7.81 -4.05
C ARG A 237 -2.33 -8.61 -4.12
N VAL A 238 -2.27 -9.64 -4.95
CA VAL A 238 -1.03 -10.39 -5.21
C VAL A 238 0.10 -9.48 -5.68
N LYS A 239 -0.20 -8.58 -6.61
CA LYS A 239 0.79 -7.60 -7.08
C LYS A 239 1.23 -6.64 -5.98
N GLU A 240 0.31 -6.17 -5.13
CA GLU A 240 0.62 -5.32 -3.99
C GLU A 240 1.56 -6.01 -3.00
N MET A 241 1.20 -7.22 -2.56
CA MET A 241 2.03 -8.00 -1.65
C MET A 241 3.43 -8.26 -2.22
N ARG A 242 3.53 -8.50 -3.52
CA ARG A 242 4.83 -8.64 -4.19
C ARG A 242 5.65 -7.36 -4.10
N GLU A 243 5.03 -6.21 -4.34
CA GLU A 243 5.68 -4.91 -4.21
C GLU A 243 6.11 -4.62 -2.77
N GLU A 244 5.28 -4.96 -1.79
CA GLU A 244 5.61 -4.86 -0.37
C GLU A 244 6.88 -5.66 -0.04
N ILE A 245 6.98 -6.91 -0.53
CA ILE A 245 8.18 -7.77 -0.35
C ILE A 245 9.41 -7.13 -1.01
N LEU A 246 9.29 -6.71 -2.27
CA LEU A 246 10.42 -6.10 -2.99
C LEU A 246 10.88 -4.79 -2.32
N ARG A 247 9.94 -4.00 -1.83
CA ARG A 247 10.23 -2.78 -1.08
C ARG A 247 10.96 -3.08 0.23
N ALA A 248 10.52 -4.08 0.99
CA ALA A 248 11.19 -4.49 2.22
C ALA A 248 12.64 -4.95 1.93
N ILE A 249 12.85 -5.75 0.87
CA ILE A 249 14.19 -6.16 0.43
C ILE A 249 15.03 -4.95 0.05
N GLN A 250 14.47 -3.97 -0.67
CA GLN A 250 15.16 -2.75 -1.08
C GLN A 250 15.57 -1.89 0.12
N LEU A 251 14.67 -1.71 1.10
CA LEU A 251 14.95 -0.97 2.31
C LEU A 251 16.05 -1.64 3.13
N TRP A 252 16.06 -2.98 3.24
CA TRP A 252 17.15 -3.71 3.85
C TRP A 252 18.49 -3.44 3.17
N GLN A 253 18.53 -3.49 1.83
CA GLN A 253 19.77 -3.21 1.10
C GLN A 253 20.20 -1.74 1.19
N ARG A 254 19.27 -0.81 1.37
CA ARG A 254 19.60 0.60 1.66
C ARG A 254 20.24 0.76 3.05
N ASP A 255 19.78 0.02 4.06
CA ASP A 255 20.39 0.02 5.39
C ASP A 255 21.81 -0.60 5.34
N VAL A 256 21.99 -1.68 4.57
CA VAL A 256 23.32 -2.26 4.31
C VAL A 256 24.23 -1.23 3.62
N LEU A 257 23.74 -0.50 2.62
CA LEU A 257 24.49 0.57 1.94
C LEU A 257 24.86 1.70 2.90
N ALA A 258 23.92 2.18 3.71
CA ALA A 258 24.15 3.23 4.70
C ALA A 258 25.24 2.83 5.70
N ARG A 259 25.19 1.59 6.19
CA ARG A 259 26.22 1.04 7.10
C ARG A 259 27.57 0.87 6.41
N ALA A 260 27.62 0.37 5.17
CA ALA A 260 28.87 0.20 4.42
C ALA A 260 29.57 1.56 4.13
N THR A 261 28.81 2.64 4.06
CA THR A 261 29.31 4.00 3.80
C THR A 261 29.45 4.87 5.04
N ASN A 262 29.17 4.33 6.23
CA ASN A 262 29.15 5.07 7.51
C ASN A 262 28.25 6.34 7.46
N ALA A 263 27.12 6.25 6.79
CA ALA A 263 26.15 7.33 6.66
C ALA A 263 25.27 7.45 7.92
N GLU A 264 25.82 7.98 9.02
CA GLU A 264 25.14 8.09 10.32
C GLU A 264 23.86 8.94 10.30
N ALA A 265 23.68 9.80 9.30
CA ALA A 265 22.53 10.69 9.19
C ALA A 265 21.28 10.03 8.58
N VAL A 266 21.37 8.79 8.10
CA VAL A 266 20.26 8.07 7.47
C VAL A 266 19.57 7.20 8.53
N PRO A 267 18.29 7.42 8.85
CA PRO A 267 17.57 6.56 9.78
C PRO A 267 17.49 5.13 9.23
N GLU A 268 17.70 4.15 10.11
CA GLU A 268 17.58 2.73 9.76
C GLU A 268 16.12 2.34 9.60
N ASN A 269 15.83 1.56 8.56
CA ASN A 269 14.50 1.01 8.34
C ASN A 269 14.24 -0.25 9.18
N PHE A 270 15.32 -0.97 9.56
CA PHE A 270 15.27 -2.20 10.36
C PHE A 270 16.21 -2.11 11.57
N PRO A 271 15.94 -1.25 12.56
CA PRO A 271 16.80 -1.10 13.73
C PRO A 271 16.93 -2.39 14.56
N GLU A 272 15.89 -3.25 14.54
CA GLU A 272 15.89 -4.55 15.19
C GLU A 272 16.85 -5.56 14.54
N GLU A 273 17.30 -5.30 13.31
CA GLU A 273 18.19 -6.17 12.52
C GLU A 273 19.61 -5.58 12.36
N ALA A 274 19.94 -4.58 13.16
CA ALA A 274 21.20 -3.84 13.04
C ALA A 274 22.46 -4.70 13.01
N GLU A 275 22.50 -5.80 13.77
CA GLU A 275 23.63 -6.74 13.78
C GLU A 275 23.80 -7.48 12.46
N ALA A 276 22.71 -8.02 11.90
CA ALA A 276 22.73 -8.73 10.63
C ALA A 276 23.09 -7.81 9.47
N ILE A 277 22.56 -6.57 9.48
CA ILE A 277 22.85 -5.53 8.49
C ILE A 277 24.33 -5.12 8.57
N ALA A 278 24.86 -4.90 9.78
CA ALA A 278 26.26 -4.55 9.98
C ALA A 278 27.22 -5.67 9.50
N ALA A 279 26.87 -6.93 9.78
CA ALA A 279 27.64 -8.08 9.29
C ALA A 279 27.70 -8.15 7.75
N GLN A 280 26.58 -7.83 7.08
CA GLN A 280 26.53 -7.80 5.61
C GLN A 280 27.25 -6.60 5.00
N ALA A 281 27.29 -5.48 5.71
CA ALA A 281 27.99 -4.26 5.27
C ALA A 281 29.50 -4.37 5.38
N GLN A 282 29.98 -5.28 6.23
CA GLN A 282 31.42 -5.42 6.50
C GLN A 282 32.21 -5.81 5.23
N GLY A 283 33.14 -4.96 4.83
CA GLY A 283 34.00 -5.20 3.67
C GLY A 283 33.32 -4.95 2.31
N LEU A 284 32.08 -4.49 2.27
CA LEU A 284 31.42 -4.09 1.02
C LEU A 284 31.91 -2.73 0.54
N SER A 285 32.26 -2.65 -0.76
CA SER A 285 32.49 -1.36 -1.40
C SER A 285 31.14 -0.62 -1.61
N PHE A 286 31.23 0.74 -1.76
CA PHE A 286 30.06 1.53 -2.14
C PHE A 286 29.41 1.00 -3.43
N ALA A 287 30.22 0.65 -4.43
CA ALA A 287 29.72 0.16 -5.72
C ALA A 287 28.95 -1.15 -5.58
N ASP A 288 29.46 -2.09 -4.77
CA ASP A 288 28.80 -3.38 -4.54
C ASP A 288 27.49 -3.19 -3.75
N ALA A 289 27.51 -2.36 -2.71
CA ALA A 289 26.32 -2.07 -1.92
C ALA A 289 25.24 -1.33 -2.74
N ALA A 290 25.62 -0.36 -3.58
CA ALA A 290 24.71 0.33 -4.50
C ALA A 290 24.13 -0.63 -5.55
N ALA A 291 24.94 -1.56 -6.09
CA ALA A 291 24.47 -2.58 -7.02
C ALA A 291 23.41 -3.51 -6.40
N ARG A 292 23.50 -3.80 -5.08
CA ARG A 292 22.48 -4.58 -4.35
C ARG A 292 21.15 -3.85 -4.27
N VAL A 293 21.15 -2.54 -4.13
CA VAL A 293 19.91 -1.74 -4.18
C VAL A 293 19.35 -1.73 -5.60
N ALA A 294 20.18 -1.46 -6.60
CA ALA A 294 19.77 -1.33 -8.00
C ALA A 294 19.17 -2.62 -8.58
N VAL A 295 19.70 -3.80 -8.19
CA VAL A 295 19.18 -5.08 -8.71
C VAL A 295 17.73 -5.34 -8.27
N VAL A 296 17.27 -4.76 -7.15
CA VAL A 296 15.87 -4.90 -6.73
C VAL A 296 14.95 -4.15 -7.68
N ASP A 297 15.36 -2.95 -8.13
CA ASP A 297 14.61 -2.19 -9.13
C ASP A 297 14.58 -2.91 -10.48
N GLU A 298 15.72 -3.46 -10.90
CA GLU A 298 15.78 -4.29 -12.12
C GLU A 298 14.83 -5.50 -12.04
N VAL A 299 14.80 -6.20 -10.93
CA VAL A 299 13.89 -7.34 -10.74
C VAL A 299 12.43 -6.89 -10.73
N ARG A 300 12.13 -5.74 -10.10
CA ARG A 300 10.79 -5.14 -10.12
C ARG A 300 10.31 -4.89 -11.54
N GLU A 301 11.12 -4.25 -12.36
CA GLU A 301 10.80 -3.98 -13.78
C GLU A 301 10.56 -5.27 -14.56
N LEU A 302 11.39 -6.29 -14.38
CA LEU A 302 11.22 -7.58 -15.04
C LEU A 302 9.89 -8.25 -14.69
N LEU A 303 9.51 -8.22 -13.41
CA LEU A 303 8.24 -8.78 -12.94
C LEU A 303 7.03 -7.98 -13.42
N GLU A 304 7.14 -6.66 -13.56
CA GLU A 304 6.11 -5.82 -14.18
C GLU A 304 5.90 -6.15 -15.66
N HIS A 305 6.96 -6.52 -16.38
CA HIS A 305 6.91 -6.99 -17.76
C HIS A 305 6.53 -8.48 -17.89
N ASN A 306 5.97 -9.08 -16.83
CA ASN A 306 5.54 -10.48 -16.79
C ASN A 306 6.65 -11.52 -17.03
N ILE A 307 7.89 -11.17 -16.76
CA ILE A 307 8.99 -12.14 -16.72
C ILE A 307 8.77 -13.04 -15.49
N ARG A 308 8.94 -14.35 -15.68
CA ARG A 308 8.72 -15.34 -14.61
C ARG A 308 9.71 -15.13 -13.45
N GLU A 309 9.24 -15.28 -12.23
CA GLU A 309 10.04 -15.17 -10.99
C GLU A 309 11.31 -16.01 -11.06
N ALA A 310 11.23 -17.25 -11.54
CA ALA A 310 12.39 -18.13 -11.71
C ALA A 310 13.52 -17.55 -12.61
N ALA A 311 13.22 -16.58 -13.47
CA ALA A 311 14.20 -15.93 -14.32
C ALA A 311 14.69 -14.58 -13.72
N ALA A 312 13.85 -13.89 -12.96
CA ALA A 312 14.17 -12.59 -12.38
C ALA A 312 14.92 -12.69 -11.03
N LEU A 313 14.43 -13.50 -10.10
CA LEU A 313 14.93 -13.58 -8.72
C LEU A 313 16.40 -14.07 -8.59
N PRO A 314 16.95 -14.96 -9.45
CA PRO A 314 18.35 -15.35 -9.36
C PRO A 314 19.34 -14.19 -9.45
N ARG A 315 18.93 -13.05 -10.04
CA ARG A 315 19.74 -11.82 -10.10
C ARG A 315 19.99 -11.26 -8.71
N MET A 316 18.97 -11.21 -7.85
CA MET A 316 19.10 -10.78 -6.45
C MET A 316 19.99 -11.77 -5.66
N ALA A 317 19.75 -13.08 -5.78
CA ALA A 317 20.58 -14.08 -5.12
C ALA A 317 22.08 -13.90 -5.44
N ARG A 318 22.40 -13.64 -6.71
CA ARG A 318 23.76 -13.38 -7.15
C ARG A 318 24.35 -12.08 -6.60
N ALA A 319 23.57 -10.99 -6.64
CA ALA A 319 24.01 -9.69 -6.16
C ALA A 319 24.22 -9.66 -4.63
N PHE A 320 23.36 -10.36 -3.88
CA PHE A 320 23.44 -10.43 -2.42
C PHE A 320 24.46 -11.46 -1.92
N SER A 321 24.99 -12.33 -2.81
CA SER A 321 25.90 -13.38 -2.41
C SER A 321 27.18 -12.85 -1.78
N THR A 322 27.60 -13.52 -0.70
CA THR A 322 28.90 -13.27 -0.06
C THR A 322 30.01 -13.98 -0.81
N PRO A 323 31.24 -13.40 -0.86
CA PRO A 323 32.42 -14.13 -1.36
C PRO A 323 32.62 -15.45 -0.59
N LEU A 324 33.11 -16.46 -1.28
CA LEU A 324 33.53 -17.70 -0.60
C LEU A 324 34.67 -17.38 0.39
N PRO A 325 34.60 -17.90 1.62
CA PRO A 325 35.77 -17.84 2.48
C PRO A 325 36.98 -18.49 1.77
N ALA A 326 38.13 -17.84 1.87
CA ALA A 326 39.39 -18.30 1.28
C ALA A 326 39.82 -19.67 1.83
#